data_dc00736cd5f30d28fe33cc2b9d1d8481
#
_entry.id   dc00736cd5f30d28fe33cc2b9d1d8481
#
_cell.length_a   1.000
_cell.length_b   1.000
_cell.length_c   1.000
_cell.angle_alpha   90.00
_cell.angle_beta   90.00
_cell.angle_gamma   90.00
#
_symmetry.space_group_name_H-M   'P 1'
#
loop_
_entity.id
_entity.type
_entity.pdbx_description
1 polymer ?
#
loop_
_entity_poly.entity_id
_entity_poly.type
_entity_poly.pdbx_seq_one_letter_code
_entity_poly.pdbx_strand_id
1 'polypeptide(L)'
;DKYSVKNPVFIVGHHRSGTTHLWKLLSVDDRFIYPTVTETIFPSTLLTFEKIATTWAQKLSPRKRPQDNVKSSSESPMGEEWALCASTFLSTHMARHFPQQRNAFKKYLTLRSLSETQQQKWQRALDRFARKLLFKAGGDKTILFKAPTHTAKIPLLLDLYPDARFIHICRNPYRVFQSTVNMEL
;
A
#
# COMPACT_ATOMS: atom_id res chain seq x y z
N ASP A 1 5.35 -18.56 15.35
CA ASP A 1 4.15 -17.71 15.36
C ASP A 1 3.37 -17.94 14.06
N LYS A 2 2.14 -18.44 14.18
CA LYS A 2 1.26 -18.78 13.05
C LYS A 2 0.98 -17.60 12.11
N TYR A 3 1.04 -16.39 12.63
CA TYR A 3 0.75 -15.16 11.88
C TYR A 3 2.01 -14.32 11.61
N SER A 4 3.19 -14.93 11.67
CA SER A 4 4.41 -14.24 11.23
C SER A 4 4.40 -14.07 9.72
N VAL A 5 4.83 -12.88 9.26
CA VAL A 5 4.94 -12.58 7.83
C VAL A 5 6.13 -13.33 7.26
N LYS A 6 5.90 -14.18 6.27
CA LYS A 6 6.93 -14.98 5.59
C LYS A 6 6.90 -14.70 4.09
N ASN A 7 8.07 -14.50 3.51
CA ASN A 7 8.23 -14.28 2.07
C ASN A 7 7.24 -13.27 1.46
N PRO A 8 7.00 -12.08 2.08
CA PRO A 8 6.04 -11.13 1.51
C PRO A 8 6.51 -10.68 0.13
N VAL A 9 5.56 -10.46 -0.77
CA VAL A 9 5.83 -10.03 -2.14
C VAL A 9 5.46 -8.55 -2.28
N PHE A 10 6.41 -7.75 -2.76
CA PHE A 10 6.22 -6.34 -3.02
C PHE A 10 6.28 -6.05 -4.52
N ILE A 11 5.20 -5.53 -5.08
CA ILE A 11 5.21 -4.99 -6.45
C ILE A 11 5.70 -3.55 -6.38
N VAL A 12 6.86 -3.31 -6.97
CA VAL A 12 7.55 -2.02 -7.01
C VAL A 12 7.67 -1.49 -8.44
N GLY A 13 7.89 -0.20 -8.58
CA GLY A 13 8.00 0.47 -9.87
C GLY A 13 7.38 1.86 -9.82
N HIS A 14 7.63 2.67 -10.84
CA HIS A 14 7.10 4.02 -10.93
C HIS A 14 5.57 4.03 -11.09
N HIS A 15 4.92 5.10 -10.66
CA HIS A 15 3.53 5.34 -11.00
C HIS A 15 3.33 5.23 -12.51
N ARG A 16 2.17 4.75 -12.97
CA ARG A 16 1.81 4.60 -14.39
C ARG A 16 2.64 3.56 -15.18
N SER A 17 3.47 2.73 -14.49
CA SER A 17 4.21 1.65 -15.15
C SER A 17 3.39 0.35 -15.34
N GLY A 18 2.19 0.24 -14.76
CA GLY A 18 1.36 -0.97 -14.83
C GLY A 18 1.31 -1.80 -13.54
N THR A 19 1.92 -1.32 -12.45
CA THR A 19 1.94 -2.00 -11.15
C THR A 19 0.54 -2.41 -10.64
N THR A 20 -0.48 -1.56 -10.85
CA THR A 20 -1.86 -1.88 -10.44
C THR A 20 -2.47 -2.99 -11.29
N HIS A 21 -2.15 -3.05 -12.59
CA HIS A 21 -2.66 -4.10 -13.47
C HIS A 21 -2.09 -5.46 -13.07
N LEU A 22 -0.75 -5.55 -12.92
CA LEU A 22 -0.12 -6.77 -12.44
C LEU A 22 -0.66 -7.20 -11.08
N TRP A 23 -0.83 -6.24 -10.15
CA TRP A 23 -1.34 -6.54 -8.83
C TRP A 23 -2.75 -7.17 -8.88
N LYS A 24 -3.65 -6.62 -9.70
CA LYS A 24 -4.97 -7.19 -9.92
C LYS A 24 -4.93 -8.59 -10.54
N LEU A 25 -4.01 -8.85 -11.46
CA LEU A 25 -3.84 -10.19 -12.03
C LEU A 25 -3.36 -11.19 -10.97
N LEU A 26 -2.36 -10.82 -10.16
CA LEU A 26 -1.85 -11.69 -9.09
C LEU A 26 -2.87 -11.86 -7.95
N SER A 27 -3.74 -10.87 -7.72
CA SER A 27 -4.76 -10.95 -6.66
C SER A 27 -5.89 -11.96 -6.96
N VAL A 28 -5.93 -12.54 -8.15
CA VAL A 28 -6.86 -13.63 -8.50
C VAL A 28 -6.37 -14.98 -7.96
N ASP A 29 -5.08 -15.10 -7.68
CA ASP A 29 -4.47 -16.32 -7.16
C ASP A 29 -4.70 -16.45 -5.64
N ASP A 30 -5.37 -17.52 -5.23
CA ASP A 30 -5.75 -17.77 -3.84
C ASP A 30 -4.58 -17.95 -2.86
N ARG A 31 -3.37 -18.15 -3.37
CA ARG A 31 -2.15 -18.20 -2.55
C ARG A 31 -1.78 -16.84 -1.95
N PHE A 32 -2.28 -15.76 -2.53
CA PHE A 32 -2.01 -14.41 -2.06
C PHE A 32 -3.15 -13.84 -1.22
N ILE A 33 -2.76 -13.01 -0.26
CA ILE A 33 -3.64 -12.06 0.41
C ILE A 33 -3.10 -10.65 0.20
N TYR A 34 -4.00 -9.71 0.03
CA TYR A 34 -3.68 -8.30 -0.22
C TYR A 34 -4.63 -7.38 0.56
N PRO A 35 -4.21 -6.15 0.88
CA PRO A 35 -5.08 -5.20 1.53
C PRO A 35 -6.19 -4.72 0.58
N THR A 36 -7.40 -4.65 1.11
CA THR A 36 -8.58 -4.11 0.43
C THR A 36 -8.79 -2.63 0.76
N VAL A 37 -9.69 -1.96 0.04
CA VAL A 37 -10.10 -0.57 0.31
C VAL A 37 -10.59 -0.42 1.75
N THR A 38 -11.48 -1.31 2.22
CA THR A 38 -11.99 -1.28 3.60
C THR A 38 -10.85 -1.35 4.62
N GLU A 39 -9.93 -2.29 4.44
CA GLU A 39 -8.83 -2.56 5.37
C GLU A 39 -7.82 -1.42 5.43
N THR A 40 -7.59 -0.74 4.31
CA THR A 40 -6.66 0.38 4.26
C THR A 40 -7.24 1.68 4.80
N ILE A 41 -8.55 1.91 4.66
CA ILE A 41 -9.22 3.09 5.24
C ILE A 41 -9.39 2.94 6.74
N PHE A 42 -9.69 1.73 7.22
CA PHE A 42 -9.97 1.43 8.62
C PHE A 42 -8.98 0.42 9.24
N PRO A 43 -7.65 0.68 9.22
CA PRO A 43 -6.64 -0.29 9.65
C PRO A 43 -6.71 -0.65 11.13
N SER A 44 -7.26 0.25 11.96
CA SER A 44 -7.38 0.03 13.41
C SER A 44 -8.52 -0.91 13.77
N THR A 45 -9.63 -0.87 13.02
CA THR A 45 -10.87 -1.59 13.32
C THR A 45 -11.05 -2.87 12.50
N LEU A 46 -10.05 -3.23 11.71
CA LEU A 46 -10.05 -4.35 10.78
C LEU A 46 -10.56 -5.68 11.38
N LEU A 47 -10.25 -5.97 12.62
CA LEU A 47 -10.61 -7.23 13.30
C LEU A 47 -11.86 -7.14 14.17
N THR A 48 -12.34 -5.94 14.50
CA THR A 48 -13.39 -5.74 15.51
C THR A 48 -14.72 -5.28 14.92
N PHE A 49 -14.70 -4.42 13.90
CA PHE A 49 -15.90 -3.80 13.35
C PHE A 49 -15.98 -3.92 11.81
N GLU A 50 -15.61 -5.09 11.27
CA GLU A 50 -15.51 -5.30 9.82
C GLU A 50 -16.79 -4.93 9.05
N LYS A 51 -17.96 -5.38 9.51
CA LYS A 51 -19.25 -5.10 8.85
C LYS A 51 -19.54 -3.60 8.78
N ILE A 52 -19.30 -2.90 9.90
CA ILE A 52 -19.51 -1.44 9.97
C ILE A 52 -18.51 -0.74 9.07
N ALA A 53 -17.22 -1.10 9.16
CA ALA A 53 -16.15 -0.55 8.32
C ALA A 53 -16.43 -0.76 6.82
N THR A 54 -16.89 -1.94 6.41
CA THR A 54 -17.26 -2.23 5.01
C THR A 54 -18.41 -1.35 4.55
N THR A 55 -19.46 -1.18 5.36
CA THR A 55 -20.60 -0.31 5.02
C THR A 55 -20.16 1.15 4.84
N TRP A 56 -19.29 1.67 5.71
CA TRP A 56 -18.74 3.01 5.58
C TRP A 56 -17.77 3.13 4.41
N ALA A 57 -16.91 2.13 4.18
CA ALA A 57 -16.01 2.10 3.03
C ALA A 57 -16.77 2.14 1.71
N GLN A 58 -17.90 1.42 1.58
CA GLN A 58 -18.76 1.45 0.41
C GLN A 58 -19.35 2.84 0.15
N LYS A 59 -19.72 3.57 1.21
CA LYS A 59 -20.26 4.94 1.11
C LYS A 59 -19.19 5.97 0.78
N LEU A 60 -17.98 5.81 1.33
CA LEU A 60 -16.88 6.76 1.18
C LEU A 60 -16.05 6.52 -0.08
N SER A 61 -16.03 5.30 -0.61
CA SER A 61 -15.21 4.95 -1.77
C SER A 61 -15.92 5.33 -3.07
N PRO A 62 -15.25 6.05 -3.97
CA PRO A 62 -15.79 6.33 -5.29
C PRO A 62 -15.95 5.02 -6.08
N ARG A 63 -17.05 4.87 -6.81
CA ARG A 63 -17.32 3.68 -7.65
C ARG A 63 -16.29 3.49 -8.77
N LYS A 64 -15.58 4.57 -9.14
CA LYS A 64 -14.47 4.58 -10.09
C LYS A 64 -13.31 5.36 -9.50
N ARG A 65 -12.11 4.88 -9.72
CA ARG A 65 -10.89 5.58 -9.29
C ARG A 65 -10.69 6.84 -10.14
N PRO A 66 -10.50 8.03 -9.53
CA PRO A 66 -10.36 9.29 -10.28
C PRO A 66 -9.21 9.26 -11.31
N GLN A 67 -8.10 8.58 -10.99
CA GLN A 67 -6.89 8.58 -11.79
C GLN A 67 -6.90 7.70 -13.04
N ASP A 68 -7.84 6.77 -13.20
CA ASP A 68 -7.82 5.80 -14.32
C ASP A 68 -9.20 5.22 -14.67
N ASN A 69 -10.28 5.74 -14.09
CA ASN A 69 -11.67 5.29 -14.30
C ASN A 69 -11.90 3.78 -14.04
N VAL A 70 -10.95 3.09 -13.41
CA VAL A 70 -11.10 1.66 -13.08
C VAL A 70 -12.16 1.50 -11.99
N LYS A 71 -13.07 0.56 -12.18
CA LYS A 71 -14.10 0.22 -11.17
C LYS A 71 -13.43 -0.13 -9.85
N SER A 72 -13.95 0.43 -8.76
CA SER A 72 -13.50 0.21 -7.40
C SER A 72 -14.68 -0.17 -6.50
N SER A 73 -14.44 -1.06 -5.57
CA SER A 73 -15.36 -1.47 -4.53
C SER A 73 -14.63 -1.51 -3.18
N SER A 74 -15.35 -1.72 -2.10
CA SER A 74 -14.77 -1.91 -0.76
C SER A 74 -13.77 -3.07 -0.69
N GLU A 75 -13.97 -4.10 -1.52
CA GLU A 75 -13.13 -5.31 -1.61
C GLU A 75 -12.01 -5.20 -2.66
N SER A 76 -11.95 -4.10 -3.43
CA SER A 76 -10.90 -3.93 -4.42
C SER A 76 -9.53 -3.79 -3.76
N PRO A 77 -8.46 -4.35 -4.38
CA PRO A 77 -7.10 -4.19 -3.89
C PRO A 77 -6.71 -2.71 -3.76
N MET A 78 -6.19 -2.31 -2.60
CA MET A 78 -5.73 -0.95 -2.32
C MET A 78 -4.39 -0.95 -1.60
N GLY A 79 -3.46 -0.08 -2.05
CA GLY A 79 -2.11 -0.02 -1.50
C GLY A 79 -2.08 0.30 -0.01
N GLU A 80 -1.29 -0.43 0.72
CA GLU A 80 -1.11 -0.35 2.18
C GLU A 80 -0.56 1.00 2.65
N GLU A 81 0.02 1.80 1.76
CA GLU A 81 0.51 3.15 2.09
C GLU A 81 -0.61 4.04 2.68
N TRP A 82 -1.89 3.81 2.34
CA TRP A 82 -3.01 4.49 2.96
C TRP A 82 -3.20 4.09 4.43
N ALA A 83 -3.11 2.80 4.73
CA ALA A 83 -3.18 2.30 6.11
C ALA A 83 -2.01 2.81 6.95
N LEU A 84 -0.80 2.86 6.36
CA LEU A 84 0.38 3.41 7.01
C LEU A 84 0.28 4.92 7.23
N CYS A 85 -0.29 5.66 6.26
CA CYS A 85 -0.57 7.08 6.41
C CYS A 85 -1.52 7.33 7.59
N ALA A 86 -2.62 6.60 7.67
CA ALA A 86 -3.61 6.72 8.75
C ALA A 86 -3.03 6.33 10.12
N SER A 87 -2.11 5.36 10.17
CA SER A 87 -1.56 4.83 11.43
C SER A 87 -0.36 5.62 11.96
N THR A 88 0.43 6.25 11.08
CA THR A 88 1.73 6.83 11.46
C THR A 88 1.90 8.29 11.12
N PHE A 89 1.17 8.80 10.12
CA PHE A 89 1.37 10.09 9.43
C PHE A 89 2.74 10.21 8.72
N LEU A 90 3.53 9.13 8.63
CA LEU A 90 4.86 9.09 7.99
C LEU A 90 4.70 8.63 6.52
N SER A 91 3.96 9.39 5.73
CA SER A 91 3.65 9.05 4.34
C SER A 91 3.65 10.29 3.45
N THR A 92 4.08 10.11 2.20
CA THR A 92 3.97 11.14 1.16
C THR A 92 2.51 11.47 0.82
N HIS A 93 1.54 10.60 1.16
CA HIS A 93 0.11 10.87 0.98
C HIS A 93 -0.38 12.07 1.80
N MET A 94 0.32 12.45 2.88
CA MET A 94 0.05 13.67 3.64
C MET A 94 0.07 14.93 2.74
N ALA A 95 0.87 14.94 1.68
CA ALA A 95 0.93 16.06 0.74
C ALA A 95 -0.41 16.32 0.01
N ARG A 96 -1.31 15.33 -0.05
CA ARG A 96 -2.66 15.51 -0.62
C ARG A 96 -3.58 16.31 0.28
N HIS A 97 -3.39 16.19 1.59
CA HIS A 97 -4.15 16.91 2.59
C HIS A 97 -3.59 18.31 2.86
N PHE A 98 -2.28 18.48 2.62
CA PHE A 98 -1.56 19.75 2.82
C PHE A 98 -0.77 20.14 1.57
N PRO A 99 -1.44 20.53 0.47
CA PRO A 99 -0.77 20.77 -0.82
C PRO A 99 0.25 21.90 -0.79
N GLN A 100 0.02 22.94 0.04
CA GLN A 100 0.96 24.05 0.21
C GLN A 100 2.26 23.63 0.91
N GLN A 101 2.24 22.55 1.66
CA GLN A 101 3.39 22.01 2.41
C GLN A 101 3.95 20.73 1.77
N ARG A 102 3.61 20.43 0.53
CA ARG A 102 3.98 19.16 -0.15
C ARG A 102 5.47 18.82 -0.04
N ASN A 103 6.34 19.82 -0.04
CA ASN A 103 7.79 19.63 0.05
C ASN A 103 8.23 19.05 1.42
N ALA A 104 7.53 19.39 2.50
CA ALA A 104 7.83 18.88 3.84
C ALA A 104 7.61 17.37 3.95
N PHE A 105 6.74 16.80 3.10
CA PHE A 105 6.42 15.37 3.11
C PHE A 105 7.30 14.52 2.18
N LYS A 106 8.17 15.14 1.35
CA LYS A 106 9.10 14.41 0.47
C LYS A 106 10.06 13.49 1.24
N LYS A 107 10.44 13.86 2.46
CA LYS A 107 11.28 13.05 3.34
C LYS A 107 10.67 11.67 3.64
N TYR A 108 9.36 11.52 3.56
CA TYR A 108 8.67 10.25 3.78
C TYR A 108 8.71 9.31 2.56
N LEU A 109 9.29 9.74 1.44
CA LEU A 109 9.46 8.86 0.28
C LEU A 109 10.47 7.74 0.59
N THR A 110 11.61 8.09 1.17
CA THR A 110 12.68 7.14 1.50
C THR A 110 12.74 6.78 2.98
N LEU A 111 12.22 7.63 3.86
CA LEU A 111 12.32 7.58 5.32
C LEU A 111 13.77 7.68 5.86
N ARG A 112 14.79 7.73 5.00
CA ARG A 112 16.22 7.69 5.40
C ARG A 112 16.65 8.86 6.28
N SER A 113 16.06 10.04 6.10
CA SER A 113 16.37 11.25 6.89
C SER A 113 15.62 11.31 8.23
N LEU A 114 14.79 10.33 8.53
CA LEU A 114 14.07 10.24 9.79
C LEU A 114 14.91 9.59 10.88
N SER A 115 14.58 9.88 12.14
CA SER A 115 15.19 9.18 13.26
C SER A 115 14.89 7.69 13.21
N GLU A 116 15.76 6.89 13.80
CA GLU A 116 15.57 5.43 13.90
C GLU A 116 14.22 5.08 14.54
N THR A 117 13.82 5.81 15.58
CA THR A 117 12.53 5.64 16.25
C THR A 117 11.35 5.83 15.28
N GLN A 118 11.44 6.80 14.37
CA GLN A 118 10.41 7.04 13.37
C GLN A 118 10.40 5.95 12.29
N GLN A 119 11.56 5.49 11.84
CA GLN A 119 11.67 4.38 10.91
C GLN A 119 11.09 3.10 11.51
N GLN A 120 11.44 2.78 12.74
CA GLN A 120 10.89 1.64 13.49
C GLN A 120 9.37 1.78 13.71
N LYS A 121 8.85 2.99 13.96
CA LYS A 121 7.40 3.24 14.05
C LYS A 121 6.71 2.84 12.75
N TRP A 122 7.27 3.23 11.60
CA TRP A 122 6.74 2.89 10.29
C TRP A 122 6.80 1.36 10.03
N GLN A 123 7.94 0.72 10.30
CA GLN A 123 8.12 -0.73 10.15
C GLN A 123 7.14 -1.52 11.04
N ARG A 124 7.00 -1.14 12.32
CA ARG A 124 6.04 -1.79 13.23
C ARG A 124 4.59 -1.62 12.78
N ALA A 125 4.24 -0.48 12.18
CA ALA A 125 2.91 -0.27 11.64
C ALA A 125 2.63 -1.17 10.44
N LEU A 126 3.60 -1.33 9.53
CA LEU A 126 3.51 -2.24 8.39
C LEU A 126 3.39 -3.70 8.85
N ASP A 127 4.25 -4.15 9.76
CA ASP A 127 4.22 -5.52 10.28
C ASP A 127 2.90 -5.83 11.01
N ARG A 128 2.44 -4.90 11.86
CA ARG A 128 1.14 -5.04 12.55
C ARG A 128 -0.02 -5.14 11.56
N PHE A 129 -0.01 -4.33 10.52
CA PHE A 129 -1.04 -4.37 9.50
C PHE A 129 -1.00 -5.68 8.72
N ALA A 130 0.18 -6.13 8.32
CA ALA A 130 0.42 -7.40 7.65
C ALA A 130 -0.09 -8.60 8.48
N ARG A 131 0.26 -8.65 9.77
CA ARG A 131 -0.21 -9.71 10.69
C ARG A 131 -1.72 -9.73 10.86
N LYS A 132 -2.38 -8.56 10.87
CA LYS A 132 -3.85 -8.48 10.90
C LYS A 132 -4.48 -9.09 9.66
N LEU A 133 -3.90 -8.84 8.47
CA LEU A 133 -4.36 -9.45 7.21
C LEU A 133 -4.20 -10.98 7.25
N LEU A 134 -3.04 -11.47 7.70
CA LEU A 134 -2.79 -12.91 7.85
C LEU A 134 -3.74 -13.55 8.86
N PHE A 135 -3.99 -12.91 10.00
CA PHE A 135 -4.94 -13.38 10.99
C PHE A 135 -6.34 -13.57 10.39
N LYS A 136 -6.81 -12.57 9.65
CA LYS A 136 -8.10 -12.62 8.95
C LYS A 136 -8.15 -13.74 7.90
N ALA A 137 -7.04 -14.02 7.22
CA ALA A 137 -6.94 -15.05 6.19
C ALA A 137 -6.68 -16.48 6.73
N GLY A 138 -6.53 -16.65 8.04
CA GLY A 138 -6.25 -17.97 8.65
C GLY A 138 -4.76 -18.34 8.74
N GLY A 139 -3.85 -17.54 8.21
CA GLY A 139 -2.40 -17.64 8.44
C GLY A 139 -1.54 -18.17 7.29
N ASP A 140 -2.08 -18.96 6.37
CA ASP A 140 -1.29 -19.75 5.41
C ASP A 140 -1.16 -19.10 4.02
N LYS A 141 -1.23 -17.76 3.94
CA LYS A 141 -1.14 -17.03 2.67
C LYS A 141 0.09 -16.15 2.60
N THR A 142 0.58 -15.92 1.38
CA THR A 142 1.62 -14.93 1.11
C THR A 142 1.01 -13.56 0.94
N ILE A 143 1.56 -12.56 1.63
CA ILE A 143 1.08 -11.18 1.49
C ILE A 143 1.62 -10.57 0.20
N LEU A 144 0.73 -9.96 -0.56
CA LEU A 144 1.05 -9.22 -1.78
C LEU A 144 0.80 -7.73 -1.58
N PHE A 145 1.87 -6.97 -1.40
CA PHE A 145 1.85 -5.53 -1.24
C PHE A 145 2.12 -4.80 -2.56
N LYS A 146 1.56 -3.61 -2.70
CA LYS A 146 1.84 -2.75 -3.85
C LYS A 146 1.73 -1.27 -3.48
N ALA A 147 2.87 -0.61 -3.35
CA ALA A 147 2.94 0.85 -3.32
C ALA A 147 4.13 1.32 -4.16
N PRO A 148 3.94 2.25 -5.12
CA PRO A 148 5.06 2.81 -5.89
C PRO A 148 6.15 3.43 -5.01
N THR A 149 5.80 3.96 -3.85
CA THR A 149 6.72 4.51 -2.84
C THR A 149 7.65 3.46 -2.24
N HIS A 150 7.31 2.18 -2.28
CA HIS A 150 8.17 1.09 -1.81
C HIS A 150 9.45 0.94 -2.61
N THR A 151 9.46 1.35 -3.89
CA THR A 151 10.68 1.39 -4.70
C THR A 151 11.81 2.17 -4.01
N ALA A 152 11.48 3.22 -3.28
CA ALA A 152 12.44 4.04 -2.54
C ALA A 152 12.75 3.52 -1.11
N LYS A 153 12.02 2.50 -0.64
CA LYS A 153 12.09 1.95 0.72
C LYS A 153 12.59 0.49 0.76
N ILE A 154 13.09 -0.06 -0.36
CA ILE A 154 13.54 -1.46 -0.44
C ILE A 154 14.50 -1.84 0.70
N PRO A 155 15.56 -1.05 1.05
CA PRO A 155 16.43 -1.42 2.16
C PRO A 155 15.66 -1.57 3.49
N LEU A 156 14.78 -0.62 3.81
CA LEU A 156 13.98 -0.65 5.03
C LEU A 156 12.99 -1.83 5.08
N LEU A 157 12.51 -2.27 3.93
CA LEU A 157 11.65 -3.45 3.80
C LEU A 157 12.45 -4.74 3.99
N LEU A 158 13.69 -4.80 3.49
CA LEU A 158 14.60 -5.94 3.70
C LEU A 158 15.08 -6.03 5.15
N ASP A 159 15.29 -4.90 5.83
CA ASP A 159 15.59 -4.88 7.25
C ASP A 159 14.43 -5.46 8.09
N LEU A 160 13.17 -5.22 7.66
CA LEU A 160 11.99 -5.76 8.32
C LEU A 160 11.68 -7.21 7.92
N TYR A 161 11.82 -7.53 6.64
CA TYR A 161 11.53 -8.83 6.04
C TYR A 161 12.72 -9.27 5.17
N PRO A 162 13.73 -9.93 5.75
CA PRO A 162 14.91 -10.37 5.01
C PRO A 162 14.61 -11.35 3.87
N ASP A 163 13.48 -12.06 3.97
CA ASP A 163 12.95 -13.02 2.99
C ASP A 163 11.99 -12.40 1.97
N ALA A 164 11.80 -11.07 1.97
CA ALA A 164 10.91 -10.37 1.06
C ALA A 164 11.31 -10.57 -0.41
N ARG A 165 10.30 -10.70 -1.27
CA ARG A 165 10.47 -10.81 -2.72
C ARG A 165 9.95 -9.55 -3.40
N PHE A 166 10.67 -9.08 -4.42
CA PHE A 166 10.32 -7.86 -5.14
C PHE A 166 10.06 -8.17 -6.61
N ILE A 167 8.91 -7.70 -7.12
CA ILE A 167 8.59 -7.73 -8.55
C ILE A 167 8.65 -6.30 -9.04
N HIS A 168 9.69 -5.98 -9.83
CA HIS A 168 9.88 -4.65 -10.38
C HIS A 168 9.30 -4.55 -11.78
N ILE A 169 8.43 -3.55 -12.01
CA ILE A 169 7.87 -3.25 -13.33
C ILE A 169 8.54 -2.03 -13.90
N CYS A 170 9.17 -2.23 -15.06
CA CYS A 170 9.69 -1.16 -15.91
C CYS A 170 8.72 -0.87 -17.06
N ARG A 171 8.65 0.40 -17.45
CA ARG A 171 7.94 0.87 -18.64
C ARG A 171 8.74 1.97 -19.29
N ASN A 172 8.58 2.13 -20.60
CA ASN A 172 9.21 3.22 -21.34
C ASN A 172 8.94 4.59 -20.65
N PRO A 173 10.00 5.36 -20.28
CA PRO A 173 9.87 6.57 -19.47
C PRO A 173 9.04 7.66 -20.15
N TYR A 174 9.10 7.79 -21.47
CA TYR A 174 8.29 8.75 -22.22
C TYR A 174 6.79 8.43 -22.11
N ARG A 175 6.41 7.15 -22.17
CA ARG A 175 5.03 6.70 -21.97
C ARG A 175 4.56 6.91 -20.53
N VAL A 176 5.45 6.72 -19.55
CA VAL A 176 5.16 7.00 -18.14
C VAL A 176 4.93 8.49 -17.93
N PHE A 177 5.82 9.33 -18.48
CA PHE A 177 5.70 10.79 -18.39
C PHE A 177 4.38 11.29 -18.99
N GLN A 178 4.08 10.92 -20.25
CA GLN A 178 2.84 11.29 -20.92
C GLN A 178 1.60 10.87 -20.11
N SER A 179 1.60 9.63 -19.59
CA SER A 179 0.49 9.11 -18.78
C SER A 179 0.35 9.80 -17.43
N THR A 180 1.44 10.34 -16.89
CA THR A 180 1.43 11.09 -15.62
C THR A 180 0.86 12.50 -15.84
N VAL A 181 1.32 13.19 -16.88
CA VAL A 181 0.77 14.49 -17.24
C VAL A 181 -0.74 14.43 -17.46
N ASN A 182 -1.21 13.45 -18.24
CA ASN A 182 -2.65 13.26 -18.48
C ASN A 182 -3.48 12.91 -17.22
N MET A 183 -2.83 12.54 -16.12
CA MET A 183 -3.52 12.26 -14.86
C MET A 183 -3.63 13.53 -13.98
N GLU A 184 -2.72 14.45 -14.13
CA GLU A 184 -2.66 15.69 -13.33
C GLU A 184 -3.45 16.86 -13.96
N LEU A 185 -3.84 16.73 -15.22
CA LEU A 185 -4.74 17.64 -15.94
C LEU A 185 -6.21 17.26 -15.70
#